data_4460d4d5b75ba602082a8cd167d83505
#
_entry.id   4460d4d5b75ba602082a8cd167d83505
#
_cell.length_a   1.000
_cell.length_b   1.000
_cell.length_c   1.000
_cell.angle_alpha   90.00
_cell.angle_beta   90.00
_cell.angle_gamma   90.00
#
_symmetry.space_group_name_H-M   'P 1'
#
loop_
_entity.id
_entity.type
_entity.pdbx_description
1 polymer ?
#
loop_
_entity_poly.entity_id
_entity_poly.type
_entity_poly.pdbx_seq_one_letter_code
_entity_poly.pdbx_strand_id
1 'polypeptide(L)'
;IVKKEEKTLKAAAQYWHASKELEKAKPYYEKAAIKSKEGELYIFLGQVHFSLDEFSEAENAIRQGIKKGKLKDEAAAFMLLGQINFENQKWESAITAFRKCIDVAEKQFDDKKKKQKEKKKRVQDQARKWVTYTEGEEERVEALKLKRKALGV
;
A
#
# COMPACT_ATOMS: atom_id res chain seq x y z
N ILE A 1 10.63 27.62 -10.00
CA ILE A 1 9.69 27.19 -11.07
C ILE A 1 9.27 25.72 -10.87
N VAL A 2 10.21 24.80 -10.71
CA VAL A 2 9.92 23.37 -10.50
C VAL A 2 9.05 23.12 -9.24
N LYS A 3 9.36 23.76 -8.13
CA LYS A 3 8.56 23.65 -6.88
C LYS A 3 7.15 24.18 -7.02
N LYS A 4 6.95 25.24 -7.81
CA LYS A 4 5.63 25.82 -8.06
C LYS A 4 4.78 24.89 -8.91
N GLU A 5 5.37 24.30 -9.94
CA GLU A 5 4.71 23.33 -10.81
C GLU A 5 4.32 22.06 -10.05
N GLU A 6 5.23 21.51 -9.21
CA GLU A 6 4.95 20.39 -8.34
C GLU A 6 3.76 20.66 -7.41
N LYS A 7 3.74 21.82 -6.75
CA LYS A 7 2.62 22.21 -5.86
C LYS A 7 1.31 22.30 -6.61
N THR A 8 1.31 22.86 -7.82
CA THR A 8 0.10 22.99 -8.64
C THR A 8 -0.43 21.63 -9.07
N LEU A 9 0.44 20.72 -9.51
CA LEU A 9 0.08 19.35 -9.88
C LEU A 9 -0.46 18.57 -8.67
N LYS A 10 0.20 18.68 -7.53
CA LYS A 10 -0.26 18.06 -6.27
C LYS A 10 -1.64 18.59 -5.86
N ALA A 11 -1.86 19.88 -5.90
CA ALA A 11 -3.16 20.48 -5.56
C ALA A 11 -4.28 19.99 -6.51
N ALA A 12 -4.02 19.93 -7.82
CA ALA A 12 -4.97 19.40 -8.79
C ALA A 12 -5.28 17.91 -8.53
N ALA A 13 -4.24 17.09 -8.26
CA ALA A 13 -4.41 15.70 -7.93
C ALA A 13 -5.28 15.50 -6.66
N GLN A 14 -5.00 16.26 -5.62
CA GLN A 14 -5.76 16.21 -4.37
C GLN A 14 -7.21 16.67 -4.54
N TYR A 15 -7.45 17.69 -5.36
CA TYR A 15 -8.80 18.15 -5.68
C TYR A 15 -9.63 17.05 -6.34
N TRP A 16 -9.11 16.43 -7.40
CA TRP A 16 -9.80 15.34 -8.10
C TRP A 16 -9.98 14.10 -7.22
N HIS A 17 -9.00 13.78 -6.39
CA HIS A 17 -9.09 12.69 -5.43
C HIS A 17 -10.19 12.94 -4.39
N ALA A 18 -10.25 14.13 -3.80
CA ALA A 18 -11.27 14.52 -2.84
C ALA A 18 -12.68 14.52 -3.47
N SER A 19 -12.78 14.87 -4.75
CA SER A 19 -14.02 14.82 -5.53
C SER A 19 -14.40 13.41 -5.98
N LYS A 20 -13.62 12.38 -5.61
CA LYS A 20 -13.77 10.98 -6.05
C LYS A 20 -13.66 10.75 -7.57
N GLU A 21 -13.11 11.72 -8.27
CA GLU A 21 -12.81 11.64 -9.71
C GLU A 21 -11.42 11.02 -9.93
N LEU A 22 -11.30 9.75 -9.55
CA LEU A 22 -10.00 9.05 -9.43
C LEU A 22 -9.25 8.96 -10.76
N GLU A 23 -9.95 8.73 -11.85
CA GLU A 23 -9.36 8.72 -13.19
C GLU A 23 -8.73 10.06 -13.58
N LYS A 24 -9.34 11.17 -13.14
CA LYS A 24 -8.78 12.50 -13.36
C LYS A 24 -7.61 12.81 -12.43
N ALA A 25 -7.58 12.22 -11.23
CA ALA A 25 -6.49 12.40 -10.29
C ALA A 25 -5.18 11.72 -10.74
N LYS A 26 -5.27 10.55 -11.40
CA LYS A 26 -4.10 9.75 -11.82
C LYS A 26 -3.01 10.56 -12.53
N PRO A 27 -3.27 11.21 -13.67
CA PRO A 27 -2.20 11.89 -14.43
C PRO A 27 -1.54 13.02 -13.64
N TYR A 28 -2.26 13.67 -12.74
CA TYR A 28 -1.69 14.72 -11.89
C TYR A 28 -0.77 14.12 -10.81
N TYR A 29 -1.17 13.01 -10.17
CA TYR A 29 -0.29 12.32 -9.22
C TYR A 29 0.96 11.75 -9.91
N GLU A 30 0.84 11.16 -11.09
CA GLU A 30 1.98 10.64 -11.86
C GLU A 30 3.01 11.73 -12.12
N LYS A 31 2.58 12.86 -12.69
CA LYS A 31 3.47 13.99 -12.99
C LYS A 31 4.07 14.60 -11.72
N ALA A 32 3.29 14.76 -10.66
CA ALA A 32 3.76 15.32 -9.40
C ALA A 32 4.74 14.36 -8.68
N ALA A 33 4.47 13.06 -8.67
CA ALA A 33 5.30 12.05 -8.03
C ALA A 33 6.70 11.96 -8.65
N ILE A 34 6.81 12.07 -9.97
CA ILE A 34 8.10 12.09 -10.68
C ILE A 34 8.94 13.29 -10.24
N LYS A 35 8.33 14.46 -10.11
CA LYS A 35 9.01 15.72 -9.75
C LYS A 35 9.33 15.83 -8.27
N SER A 36 8.57 15.19 -7.39
CA SER A 36 8.75 15.25 -5.95
C SER A 36 10.02 14.52 -5.49
N LYS A 37 10.69 15.09 -4.50
CA LYS A 37 11.82 14.43 -3.81
C LYS A 37 11.36 13.40 -2.77
N GLU A 38 10.06 13.35 -2.45
CA GLU A 38 9.45 12.48 -1.46
C GLU A 38 8.60 11.42 -2.12
N GLY A 39 8.52 10.25 -1.51
CA GLY A 39 7.75 9.11 -2.03
C GLY A 39 6.24 9.21 -1.81
N GLU A 40 5.79 10.15 -0.99
CA GLU A 40 4.39 10.25 -0.55
C GLU A 40 3.38 10.35 -1.70
N LEU A 41 3.71 11.06 -2.78
CA LEU A 41 2.82 11.20 -3.94
C LEU A 41 2.65 9.88 -4.72
N TYR A 42 3.67 9.03 -4.72
CA TYR A 42 3.55 7.67 -5.25
C TYR A 42 2.64 6.80 -4.38
N ILE A 43 2.64 7.01 -3.05
CA ILE A 43 1.69 6.30 -2.17
C ILE A 43 0.25 6.70 -2.50
N PHE A 44 -0.03 7.99 -2.68
CA PHE A 44 -1.36 8.46 -3.11
C PHE A 44 -1.74 7.91 -4.49
N LEU A 45 -0.81 7.89 -5.44
CA LEU A 45 -1.03 7.28 -6.76
C LEU A 45 -1.41 5.79 -6.62
N GLY A 46 -0.68 5.06 -5.77
CA GLY A 46 -0.98 3.66 -5.48
C GLY A 46 -2.36 3.46 -4.86
N GLN A 47 -2.78 4.35 -3.96
CA GLN A 47 -4.14 4.33 -3.40
C GLN A 47 -5.22 4.55 -4.47
N VAL A 48 -4.97 5.47 -5.40
CA VAL A 48 -5.88 5.73 -6.53
C VAL A 48 -6.00 4.50 -7.42
N HIS A 49 -4.87 3.91 -7.84
CA HIS A 49 -4.87 2.67 -8.61
C HIS A 49 -5.58 1.52 -7.88
N PHE A 50 -5.32 1.36 -6.59
CA PHE A 50 -5.98 0.33 -5.77
C PHE A 50 -7.50 0.52 -5.72
N SER A 51 -7.97 1.77 -5.59
CA SER A 51 -9.39 2.09 -5.59
C SER A 51 -10.08 1.88 -6.95
N LEU A 52 -9.30 1.77 -8.01
CA LEU A 52 -9.75 1.47 -9.38
C LEU A 52 -9.54 -0.01 -9.76
N ASP A 53 -9.20 -0.87 -8.80
CA ASP A 53 -8.89 -2.30 -8.99
C ASP A 53 -7.70 -2.55 -9.95
N GLU A 54 -6.86 -1.53 -10.16
CA GLU A 54 -5.63 -1.59 -10.95
C GLU A 54 -4.46 -2.08 -10.06
N PHE A 55 -4.51 -3.34 -9.62
CA PHE A 55 -3.65 -3.87 -8.56
C PHE A 55 -2.16 -3.91 -8.93
N SER A 56 -1.81 -4.19 -10.18
CA SER A 56 -0.42 -4.23 -10.64
C SER A 56 0.20 -2.84 -10.67
N GLU A 57 -0.54 -1.84 -11.14
CA GLU A 57 -0.14 -0.44 -11.16
C GLU A 57 -0.05 0.12 -9.74
N ALA A 58 -1.00 -0.25 -8.87
CA ALA A 58 -0.99 0.11 -7.46
C ALA A 58 0.27 -0.43 -6.76
N GLU A 59 0.59 -1.71 -6.95
CA GLU A 59 1.80 -2.32 -6.39
C GLU A 59 3.06 -1.57 -6.85
N ASN A 60 3.17 -1.30 -8.15
CA ASN A 60 4.32 -0.60 -8.71
C ASN A 60 4.47 0.81 -8.11
N ALA A 61 3.39 1.57 -8.03
CA ALA A 61 3.39 2.91 -7.46
C ALA A 61 3.82 2.89 -5.97
N ILE A 62 3.25 1.99 -5.16
CA ILE A 62 3.62 1.87 -3.74
C ILE A 62 5.09 1.51 -3.57
N ARG A 63 5.62 0.57 -4.36
CA ARG A 63 7.04 0.20 -4.33
C ARG A 63 7.96 1.37 -4.70
N GLN A 64 7.58 2.17 -5.70
CA GLN A 64 8.32 3.38 -6.06
C GLN A 64 8.31 4.42 -4.92
N GLY A 65 7.17 4.62 -4.27
CA GLY A 65 7.04 5.50 -3.11
C GLY A 65 7.94 5.07 -1.96
N ILE A 66 7.93 3.79 -1.61
CA ILE A 66 8.79 3.21 -0.55
C ILE A 66 10.27 3.38 -0.93
N LYS A 67 10.65 3.07 -2.17
CA LYS A 67 12.03 3.23 -2.66
C LYS A 67 12.51 4.68 -2.60
N LYS A 68 11.66 5.63 -2.97
CA LYS A 68 11.95 7.06 -2.92
C LYS A 68 12.10 7.56 -1.49
N GLY A 69 11.35 6.99 -0.56
CA GLY A 69 11.46 7.25 0.87
C GLY A 69 10.82 8.57 1.31
N LYS A 70 11.20 9.04 2.49
CA LYS A 70 10.63 10.23 3.15
C LYS A 70 9.11 10.18 3.27
N LEU A 71 8.61 9.01 3.67
CA LEU A 71 7.19 8.78 3.89
C LEU A 71 6.77 9.27 5.28
N LYS A 72 5.59 9.86 5.39
CA LYS A 72 4.99 10.25 6.67
C LYS A 72 4.63 9.04 7.54
N ASP A 73 4.21 7.96 6.90
CA ASP A 73 3.81 6.71 7.55
C ASP A 73 4.26 5.52 6.70
N GLU A 74 5.51 5.09 6.90
CA GLU A 74 6.09 3.96 6.17
C GLU A 74 5.39 2.64 6.51
N ALA A 75 4.99 2.46 7.77
CA ALA A 75 4.24 1.26 8.17
C ALA A 75 2.90 1.16 7.42
N ALA A 76 2.19 2.27 7.25
CA ALA A 76 0.96 2.32 6.47
C ALA A 76 1.20 1.99 4.98
N ALA A 77 2.33 2.40 4.41
CA ALA A 77 2.69 2.05 3.03
C ALA A 77 2.90 0.54 2.85
N PHE A 78 3.57 -0.13 3.80
CA PHE A 78 3.72 -1.59 3.77
C PHE A 78 2.40 -2.32 4.04
N MET A 79 1.53 -1.79 4.90
CA MET A 79 0.18 -2.33 5.09
C MET A 79 -0.62 -2.31 3.78
N LEU A 80 -0.61 -1.18 3.09
CA LEU A 80 -1.28 -1.02 1.80
C LEU A 80 -0.68 -1.94 0.73
N LEU A 81 0.65 -2.07 0.68
CA LEU A 81 1.32 -3.01 -0.23
C LEU A 81 0.88 -4.45 0.02
N GLY A 82 0.75 -4.85 1.29
CA GLY A 82 0.22 -6.16 1.65
C GLY A 82 -1.21 -6.38 1.16
N GLN A 83 -2.09 -5.41 1.35
CA GLN A 83 -3.47 -5.47 0.88
C GLN A 83 -3.57 -5.56 -0.64
N ILE A 84 -2.79 -4.75 -1.37
CA ILE A 84 -2.71 -4.79 -2.83
C ILE A 84 -2.27 -6.17 -3.32
N ASN A 85 -1.21 -6.72 -2.72
CA ASN A 85 -0.72 -8.04 -3.09
C ASN A 85 -1.72 -9.15 -2.75
N PHE A 86 -2.46 -9.00 -1.64
CA PHE A 86 -3.55 -9.92 -1.28
C PHE A 86 -4.64 -9.93 -2.35
N GLU A 87 -5.16 -8.76 -2.76
CA GLU A 87 -6.17 -8.66 -3.83
C GLU A 87 -5.65 -9.19 -5.17
N ASN A 88 -4.38 -9.02 -5.45
CA ASN A 88 -3.69 -9.55 -6.64
C ASN A 88 -3.31 -11.04 -6.51
N GLN A 89 -3.74 -11.72 -5.45
CA GLN A 89 -3.48 -13.15 -5.17
C GLN A 89 -1.98 -13.52 -5.09
N LYS A 90 -1.14 -12.54 -4.77
CA LYS A 90 0.30 -12.72 -4.52
C LYS A 90 0.55 -12.97 -3.04
N TRP A 91 0.17 -14.15 -2.55
CA TRP A 91 0.11 -14.47 -1.12
C TRP A 91 1.43 -14.28 -0.38
N GLU A 92 2.53 -14.82 -0.87
CA GLU A 92 3.86 -14.65 -0.27
C GLU A 92 4.30 -13.18 -0.21
N SER A 93 4.05 -12.42 -1.29
CA SER A 93 4.36 -11.00 -1.34
C SER A 93 3.51 -10.21 -0.35
N ALA A 94 2.24 -10.58 -0.18
CA ALA A 94 1.34 -9.98 0.80
C ALA A 94 1.84 -10.23 2.23
N ILE A 95 2.14 -11.49 2.57
CA ILE A 95 2.68 -11.88 3.89
C ILE A 95 3.98 -11.13 4.18
N THR A 96 4.89 -11.06 3.21
CA THR A 96 6.16 -10.35 3.34
C THR A 96 5.94 -8.86 3.61
N ALA A 97 5.01 -8.21 2.91
CA ALA A 97 4.68 -6.81 3.13
C ALA A 97 4.06 -6.56 4.52
N PHE A 98 3.13 -7.42 4.97
CA PHE A 98 2.54 -7.31 6.31
C PHE A 98 3.57 -7.52 7.42
N ARG A 99 4.48 -8.49 7.30
CA ARG A 99 5.60 -8.68 8.23
C ARG A 99 6.52 -7.47 8.25
N LYS A 100 6.82 -6.90 7.09
CA LYS A 100 7.61 -5.67 6.99
C LYS A 100 6.91 -4.47 7.65
N CYS A 101 5.59 -4.38 7.56
CA CYS A 101 4.79 -3.39 8.28
C CYS A 101 5.01 -3.49 9.80
N ILE A 102 5.04 -4.71 10.36
CA ILE A 102 5.29 -4.93 11.80
C ILE A 102 6.68 -4.42 12.19
N ASP A 103 7.71 -4.77 11.41
CA ASP A 103 9.09 -4.38 11.68
C ASP A 103 9.31 -2.87 11.59
N VAL A 104 8.70 -2.24 10.58
CA VAL A 104 8.76 -0.79 10.38
C VAL A 104 8.01 -0.07 11.50
N ALA A 105 6.83 -0.55 11.91
CA ALA A 105 6.07 0.04 13.01
C ALA A 105 6.85 0.01 14.33
N GLU A 106 7.66 -1.03 14.57
CA GLU A 106 8.53 -1.11 15.76
C GLU A 106 9.52 0.07 15.83
N LYS A 107 10.05 0.49 14.69
CA LYS A 107 11.03 1.57 14.59
C LYS A 107 10.41 2.95 14.44
N GLN A 108 9.22 3.02 13.83
CA GLN A 108 8.56 4.28 13.46
C GLN A 108 7.91 4.96 14.66
N PHE A 109 7.36 4.18 15.61
CA PHE A 109 6.59 4.72 16.72
C PHE A 109 7.38 4.72 18.04
N ASP A 110 7.32 5.84 18.75
CA ASP A 110 7.97 6.05 20.04
C ASP A 110 7.14 5.46 21.20
N ASP A 111 7.68 4.43 21.88
CA ASP A 111 7.04 3.78 23.02
C ASP A 111 6.90 4.65 24.25
N LYS A 112 7.70 5.72 24.35
CA LYS A 112 7.63 6.68 25.47
C LYS A 112 6.38 7.54 25.40
N LYS A 113 5.75 7.65 24.22
CA LYS A 113 4.54 8.44 24.00
C LYS A 113 3.33 7.50 23.95
N LYS A 114 2.44 7.58 24.95
CA LYS A 114 1.27 6.69 25.09
C LYS A 114 0.48 6.53 23.78
N LYS A 115 0.14 7.63 23.10
CA LYS A 115 -0.63 7.60 21.85
C LYS A 115 0.13 6.87 20.71
N GLN A 116 1.46 7.03 20.63
CA GLN A 116 2.27 6.34 19.62
C GLN A 116 2.40 4.86 19.92
N LYS A 117 2.56 4.49 21.19
CA LYS A 117 2.58 3.09 21.63
C LYS A 117 1.25 2.38 21.31
N GLU A 118 0.12 3.03 21.57
CA GLU A 118 -1.21 2.50 21.24
C GLU A 118 -1.38 2.36 19.71
N LYS A 119 -0.94 3.36 18.93
CA LYS A 119 -0.97 3.31 17.46
C LYS A 119 -0.09 2.16 16.94
N LYS A 120 1.13 2.02 17.46
CA LYS A 120 2.04 0.93 17.12
C LYS A 120 1.37 -0.43 17.33
N LYS A 121 0.86 -0.67 18.53
CA LYS A 121 0.18 -1.93 18.87
C LYS A 121 -0.96 -2.23 17.90
N ARG A 122 -1.83 -1.25 17.64
CA ARG A 122 -2.95 -1.43 16.73
C ARG A 122 -2.50 -1.79 15.30
N VAL A 123 -1.50 -1.10 14.77
CA VAL A 123 -0.96 -1.37 13.43
C VAL A 123 -0.33 -2.76 13.36
N GLN A 124 0.47 -3.14 14.35
CA GLN A 124 1.09 -4.45 14.42
C GLN A 124 0.06 -5.58 14.56
N ASP A 125 -0.95 -5.41 15.41
CA ASP A 125 -2.00 -6.42 15.59
C ASP A 125 -2.84 -6.58 14.32
N GLN A 126 -3.11 -5.50 13.61
CA GLN A 126 -3.79 -5.54 12.33
C GLN A 126 -2.96 -6.26 11.28
N ALA A 127 -1.66 -5.97 11.18
CA ALA A 127 -0.76 -6.64 10.26
C ALA A 127 -0.64 -8.15 10.56
N ARG A 128 -0.55 -8.55 11.85
CA ARG A 128 -0.55 -9.98 12.25
C ARG A 128 -1.84 -10.70 11.84
N LYS A 129 -3.00 -10.06 12.02
CA LYS A 129 -4.28 -10.60 11.55
C LYS A 129 -4.29 -10.82 10.04
N TRP A 130 -3.77 -9.86 9.28
CA TRP A 130 -3.63 -10.00 7.84
C TRP A 130 -2.68 -11.14 7.43
N VAL A 131 -1.55 -11.33 8.14
CA VAL A 131 -0.66 -12.46 7.90
C VAL A 131 -1.41 -13.78 8.06
N THR A 132 -2.06 -13.98 9.20
CA THR A 132 -2.82 -15.22 9.49
C THR A 132 -3.94 -15.45 8.47
N TYR A 133 -4.67 -14.41 8.10
CA TYR A 133 -5.74 -14.50 7.13
C TYR A 133 -5.21 -14.88 5.74
N THR A 134 -4.10 -14.27 5.30
CA THR A 134 -3.47 -14.54 4.01
C THR A 134 -2.93 -15.97 3.92
N GLU A 135 -2.27 -16.46 4.99
CA GLU A 135 -1.81 -17.85 5.07
C GLU A 135 -2.98 -18.84 4.92
N GLY A 136 -4.11 -18.58 5.59
CA GLY A 136 -5.32 -19.40 5.47
C GLY A 136 -5.94 -19.36 4.07
N GLU A 137 -5.95 -18.22 3.39
CA GLU A 137 -6.44 -18.12 2.01
C GLU A 137 -5.54 -18.85 1.01
N GLU A 138 -4.22 -18.75 1.18
CA GLU A 138 -3.25 -19.50 0.37
C GLU A 138 -3.48 -21.01 0.47
N GLU A 139 -3.59 -21.54 1.69
CA GLU A 139 -3.88 -22.96 1.92
C GLU A 139 -5.21 -23.38 1.32
N ARG A 140 -6.26 -22.57 1.46
CA ARG A 140 -7.58 -22.84 0.89
C ARG A 140 -7.55 -22.92 -0.63
N VAL A 141 -6.84 -21.99 -1.29
CA VAL A 141 -6.71 -21.96 -2.75
C VAL A 141 -5.94 -23.18 -3.25
N GLU A 142 -4.84 -23.56 -2.59
CA GLU A 142 -4.09 -24.76 -2.94
C GLU A 142 -4.89 -26.04 -2.75
N ALA A 143 -5.66 -26.17 -1.68
CA ALA A 143 -6.55 -27.31 -1.46
C ALA A 143 -7.61 -27.42 -2.56
N LEU A 144 -8.19 -26.30 -3.02
CA LEU A 144 -9.15 -26.28 -4.12
C LEU A 144 -8.51 -26.69 -5.45
N LYS A 145 -7.28 -26.24 -5.75
CA LYS A 145 -6.55 -26.66 -6.96
C LYS A 145 -6.29 -28.16 -6.96
N LEU A 146 -5.84 -28.73 -5.85
CA LEU A 146 -5.62 -30.16 -5.71
C LEU A 146 -6.91 -30.95 -5.89
N LYS A 147 -8.01 -30.49 -5.29
CA LYS A 147 -9.33 -31.11 -5.45
C LYS A 147 -9.80 -31.09 -6.91
N ARG A 148 -9.67 -29.97 -7.61
CA ARG A 148 -10.03 -29.87 -9.03
C ARG A 148 -9.18 -30.82 -9.88
N LYS A 149 -7.87 -30.86 -9.64
CA LYS A 149 -6.97 -31.77 -10.35
C LYS A 149 -7.35 -33.24 -10.12
N ALA A 150 -7.72 -33.63 -8.90
CA ALA A 150 -8.18 -34.97 -8.58
C ALA A 150 -9.52 -35.34 -9.28
N LEU A 151 -10.38 -34.35 -9.53
CA LEU A 151 -11.67 -34.51 -10.22
C LEU A 151 -11.57 -34.40 -11.75
N GLY A 152 -10.38 -34.08 -12.29
CA GLY A 152 -10.16 -33.91 -13.73
C GLY A 152 -10.76 -32.63 -14.32
N VAL A 153 -10.96 -31.59 -13.50
CA VAL A 153 -11.53 -30.29 -13.88
C VAL A 153 -10.59 -29.15 -13.58
#